data_015cea8b82c45a51e23e329ad4569997
#
_entry.id   015cea8b82c45a51e23e329ad4569997
#
_cell.length_a   1.000
_cell.length_b   1.000
_cell.length_c   1.000
_cell.angle_alpha   90.00
_cell.angle_beta   90.00
_cell.angle_gamma   90.00
#
_symmetry.space_group_name_H-M   'P 1'
#
loop_
_entity.id
_entity.type
_entity.pdbx_description
1 polymer ?
#
loop_
_entity_poly.entity_id
_entity_poly.type
_entity_poly.pdbx_seq_one_letter_code
_entity_poly.pdbx_strand_id
1 'polypeptide(L)'
;MTDPATRAAPRRGRRPGAPDTRAAILAAARELFAGQGYAGTSVRAIGAAAGVDASLVHHYFGTKDDLFVAALELPLDPRVALAPAVAAGPDGAGERVLRVFLSVWDDPDLQVRLLGLARSMLDPAGQRLLSEGFLTAVLRPVGIALGIERPDVRMPLVASQVMGLILVRYLLRVEPIASMPAEDVVTIYAPTVQRYLTGPLPG
;
A
#
# COMPACT_ATOMS: atom_id res chain seq x y z
N MET A 1 -33.83 61.54 2.34
CA MET A 1 -34.29 60.15 2.05
C MET A 1 -33.04 59.34 1.77
N THR A 2 -32.52 58.73 2.83
CA THR A 2 -31.19 58.12 2.88
C THR A 2 -31.36 56.61 2.80
N ASP A 3 -30.73 55.99 1.80
CA ASP A 3 -30.76 54.56 1.54
C ASP A 3 -29.83 53.80 2.52
N PRO A 4 -30.28 52.72 3.18
CA PRO A 4 -29.43 51.97 4.09
C PRO A 4 -28.60 50.92 3.34
N ALA A 5 -27.27 51.08 3.43
CA ALA A 5 -26.27 50.19 2.95
C ALA A 5 -26.45 48.71 3.32
N THR A 6 -26.51 47.84 2.34
CA THR A 6 -26.49 46.40 2.44
C THR A 6 -25.15 45.94 3.04
N ARG A 7 -25.20 45.49 4.30
CA ARG A 7 -24.05 44.96 5.01
C ARG A 7 -23.75 43.52 4.47
N ALA A 8 -22.74 43.39 3.67
CA ALA A 8 -22.24 42.11 3.21
C ALA A 8 -21.73 41.29 4.42
N ALA A 9 -22.24 40.05 4.59
CA ALA A 9 -21.77 39.11 5.59
C ALA A 9 -20.30 38.71 5.32
N PRO A 10 -19.46 38.64 6.36
CA PRO A 10 -18.06 38.23 6.19
C PRO A 10 -17.99 36.78 5.73
N ARG A 11 -17.33 36.53 4.58
CA ARG A 11 -16.92 35.19 4.15
C ARG A 11 -16.08 34.56 5.26
N ARG A 12 -16.54 33.42 5.80
CA ARG A 12 -15.74 32.59 6.71
C ARG A 12 -14.48 32.13 5.99
N GLY A 13 -13.43 32.93 6.05
CA GLY A 13 -12.07 32.56 5.68
C GLY A 13 -11.58 31.48 6.61
N ARG A 14 -10.94 30.45 6.05
CA ARG A 14 -10.21 29.38 6.74
C ARG A 14 -9.28 30.04 7.77
N ARG A 15 -9.47 29.80 9.07
CA ARG A 15 -8.59 30.32 10.13
C ARG A 15 -7.16 29.86 9.86
N PRO A 16 -6.16 30.78 9.78
CA PRO A 16 -4.75 30.40 9.78
C PRO A 16 -4.44 29.69 11.11
N GLY A 17 -3.98 28.41 11.03
CA GLY A 17 -3.64 27.62 12.22
C GLY A 17 -4.62 26.50 12.58
N ALA A 18 -5.68 26.22 11.80
CA ALA A 18 -6.41 24.96 11.94
C ALA A 18 -5.48 23.81 11.52
N PRO A 19 -5.18 22.81 12.39
CA PRO A 19 -4.40 21.67 12.00
C PRO A 19 -5.00 21.04 10.75
N ASP A 20 -4.15 20.63 9.80
CA ASP A 20 -4.61 19.88 8.62
C ASP A 20 -5.24 18.58 9.11
N THR A 21 -6.56 18.54 9.14
CA THR A 21 -7.34 17.40 9.63
C THR A 21 -6.94 16.11 8.95
N ARG A 22 -6.62 16.16 7.66
CA ARG A 22 -6.14 15.00 6.91
C ARG A 22 -4.80 14.52 7.44
N ALA A 23 -3.86 15.41 7.69
CA ALA A 23 -2.55 15.09 8.27
C ALA A 23 -2.68 14.53 9.68
N ALA A 24 -3.55 15.09 10.53
CA ALA A 24 -3.80 14.59 11.88
C ALA A 24 -4.36 13.16 11.87
N ILE A 25 -5.31 12.85 10.97
CA ILE A 25 -5.86 11.50 10.80
C ILE A 25 -4.75 10.52 10.36
N LEU A 26 -3.91 10.90 9.39
CA LEU A 26 -2.80 10.05 8.92
C LEU A 26 -1.77 9.78 10.03
N ALA A 27 -1.41 10.78 10.81
CA ALA A 27 -0.47 10.62 11.93
C ALA A 27 -1.04 9.64 12.97
N ALA A 28 -2.29 9.82 13.40
CA ALA A 28 -2.97 8.91 14.33
C ALA A 28 -3.10 7.49 13.77
N ALA A 29 -3.40 7.36 12.47
CA ALA A 29 -3.49 6.06 11.80
C ALA A 29 -2.14 5.31 11.82
N ARG A 30 -1.03 5.99 11.52
CA ARG A 30 0.31 5.40 11.55
C ARG A 30 0.67 4.88 12.94
N GLU A 31 0.47 5.70 13.97
CA GLU A 31 0.78 5.32 15.35
C GLU A 31 -0.03 4.09 15.78
N LEU A 32 -1.34 4.08 15.51
CA LEU A 32 -2.21 3.00 15.90
C LEU A 32 -1.95 1.72 15.10
N PHE A 33 -1.75 1.79 13.79
CA PHE A 33 -1.41 0.63 12.98
C PHE A 33 -0.04 0.05 13.37
N ALA A 34 0.96 0.89 13.65
CA ALA A 34 2.27 0.44 14.10
C ALA A 34 2.23 -0.21 15.49
N GLY A 35 1.45 0.37 16.42
CA GLY A 35 1.36 -0.09 17.81
C GLY A 35 0.45 -1.29 18.03
N GLN A 36 -0.73 -1.31 17.39
CA GLN A 36 -1.81 -2.28 17.63
C GLN A 36 -2.02 -3.26 16.45
N GLY A 37 -1.30 -3.07 15.35
CA GLY A 37 -1.50 -3.80 14.11
C GLY A 37 -2.75 -3.37 13.34
N TYR A 38 -2.87 -3.89 12.12
CA TYR A 38 -4.03 -3.59 11.26
C TYR A 38 -5.34 -4.11 11.88
N ALA A 39 -5.36 -5.37 12.34
CA ALA A 39 -6.57 -6.00 12.89
C ALA A 39 -7.05 -5.32 14.18
N GLY A 40 -6.13 -4.96 15.08
CA GLY A 40 -6.43 -4.33 16.37
C GLY A 40 -6.86 -2.86 16.28
N THR A 41 -6.65 -2.19 15.16
CA THR A 41 -6.96 -0.77 14.98
C THR A 41 -8.36 -0.58 14.38
N SER A 42 -9.18 0.31 14.92
CA SER A 42 -10.49 0.67 14.36
C SER A 42 -10.50 2.12 13.84
N VAL A 43 -11.35 2.41 12.83
CA VAL A 43 -11.54 3.78 12.32
C VAL A 43 -12.03 4.73 13.43
N ARG A 44 -12.83 4.22 14.37
CA ARG A 44 -13.27 5.00 15.55
C ARG A 44 -12.10 5.39 16.46
N ALA A 45 -11.18 4.44 16.72
CA ALA A 45 -9.99 4.71 17.54
C ALA A 45 -9.07 5.75 16.86
N ILE A 46 -8.90 5.66 15.53
CA ILE A 46 -8.15 6.64 14.75
C ILE A 46 -8.80 8.02 14.82
N GLY A 47 -10.12 8.10 14.63
CA GLY A 47 -10.86 9.36 14.75
C GLY A 47 -10.69 9.99 16.14
N ALA A 48 -10.86 9.19 17.20
CA ALA A 48 -10.68 9.66 18.58
C ALA A 48 -9.26 10.18 18.83
N ALA A 49 -8.23 9.47 18.36
CA ALA A 49 -6.83 9.90 18.50
C ALA A 49 -6.52 11.18 17.70
N ALA A 50 -7.16 11.36 16.53
CA ALA A 50 -7.04 12.56 15.70
C ALA A 50 -7.91 13.73 16.18
N GLY A 51 -8.76 13.54 17.19
CA GLY A 51 -9.71 14.55 17.68
C GLY A 51 -10.86 14.84 16.71
N VAL A 52 -11.29 13.83 15.91
CA VAL A 52 -12.36 13.96 14.92
C VAL A 52 -13.36 12.80 15.01
N ASP A 53 -14.55 13.00 14.43
CA ASP A 53 -15.52 11.92 14.29
C ASP A 53 -15.10 10.90 13.22
N ALA A 54 -15.50 9.63 13.40
CA ALA A 54 -15.21 8.54 12.47
C ALA A 54 -15.79 8.79 11.06
N SER A 55 -16.91 9.51 10.96
CA SER A 55 -17.52 9.90 9.68
C SER A 55 -16.59 10.80 8.87
N LEU A 56 -15.83 11.66 9.55
CA LEU A 56 -14.85 12.54 8.92
C LEU A 56 -13.63 11.73 8.42
N VAL A 57 -13.23 10.70 9.13
CA VAL A 57 -12.19 9.77 8.66
C VAL A 57 -12.64 9.08 7.37
N HIS A 58 -13.87 8.56 7.34
CA HIS A 58 -14.44 7.96 6.13
C HIS A 58 -14.58 8.97 4.98
N HIS A 59 -14.91 10.21 5.27
CA HIS A 59 -15.01 11.28 4.27
C HIS A 59 -13.66 11.55 3.59
N TYR A 60 -12.55 11.56 4.34
CA TYR A 60 -11.21 11.85 3.79
C TYR A 60 -10.55 10.64 3.12
N PHE A 61 -10.80 9.43 3.59
CA PHE A 61 -10.02 8.26 3.20
C PHE A 61 -10.85 7.08 2.68
N GLY A 62 -12.17 7.10 2.82
CA GLY A 62 -13.02 5.99 2.39
C GLY A 62 -13.01 4.83 3.39
N THR A 63 -12.41 3.72 3.01
CA THR A 63 -12.33 2.50 3.82
C THR A 63 -11.13 2.50 4.78
N LYS A 64 -11.12 1.54 5.71
CA LYS A 64 -9.94 1.29 6.56
C LYS A 64 -8.72 0.87 5.73
N ASP A 65 -8.94 0.11 4.64
CA ASP A 65 -7.87 -0.32 3.74
C ASP A 65 -7.26 0.87 3.00
N ASP A 66 -8.09 1.81 2.54
CA ASP A 66 -7.62 3.04 1.88
C ASP A 66 -6.82 3.92 2.84
N LEU A 67 -7.30 4.06 4.08
CA LEU A 67 -6.57 4.77 5.13
C LEU A 67 -5.25 4.09 5.46
N PHE A 68 -5.23 2.75 5.53
CA PHE A 68 -4.01 2.00 5.77
C PHE A 68 -2.97 2.22 4.66
N VAL A 69 -3.38 2.09 3.38
CA VAL A 69 -2.49 2.33 2.24
C VAL A 69 -1.96 3.77 2.23
N ALA A 70 -2.83 4.75 2.53
CA ALA A 70 -2.40 6.14 2.66
C ALA A 70 -1.41 6.35 3.82
N ALA A 71 -1.58 5.62 4.93
CA ALA A 71 -0.68 5.69 6.10
C ALA A 71 0.70 5.08 5.84
N LEU A 72 0.83 4.15 4.88
CA LEU A 72 2.13 3.60 4.47
C LEU A 72 3.02 4.61 3.74
N GLU A 73 2.47 5.72 3.25
CA GLU A 73 3.19 6.75 2.45
C GLU A 73 3.98 6.17 1.27
N LEU A 74 3.46 5.11 0.69
CA LEU A 74 4.04 4.55 -0.53
C LEU A 74 4.08 5.63 -1.61
N PRO A 75 5.13 5.67 -2.45
CA PRO A 75 5.22 6.65 -3.54
C PRO A 75 4.10 6.51 -4.56
N LEU A 76 3.46 5.33 -4.62
CA LEU A 76 2.28 5.04 -5.42
C LEU A 76 1.41 3.98 -4.71
N ASP A 77 0.12 3.95 -5.01
CA ASP A 77 -0.78 2.90 -4.51
C ASP A 77 -0.55 1.59 -5.30
N PRO A 78 -0.09 0.50 -4.66
CA PRO A 78 0.17 -0.76 -5.35
C PRO A 78 -1.07 -1.36 -6.02
N ARG A 79 -2.27 -1.10 -5.49
CA ARG A 79 -3.54 -1.58 -6.04
C ARG A 79 -3.83 -0.92 -7.40
N VAL A 80 -3.51 0.38 -7.51
CA VAL A 80 -3.64 1.14 -8.75
C VAL A 80 -2.57 0.70 -9.75
N ALA A 81 -1.32 0.56 -9.31
CA ALA A 81 -0.23 0.11 -10.17
C ALA A 81 -0.47 -1.28 -10.76
N LEU A 82 -1.04 -2.20 -9.97
CA LEU A 82 -1.35 -3.57 -10.39
C LEU A 82 -2.67 -3.70 -11.16
N ALA A 83 -3.53 -2.67 -11.17
CA ALA A 83 -4.86 -2.76 -11.78
C ALA A 83 -4.84 -3.25 -13.24
N PRO A 84 -3.93 -2.79 -14.15
CA PRO A 84 -3.88 -3.31 -15.52
C PRO A 84 -3.49 -4.80 -15.58
N ALA A 85 -2.57 -5.23 -14.71
CA ALA A 85 -2.14 -6.63 -14.63
C ALA A 85 -3.27 -7.54 -14.12
N VAL A 86 -4.09 -7.02 -13.20
CA VAL A 86 -5.26 -7.69 -12.63
C VAL A 86 -6.40 -7.81 -13.65
N ALA A 87 -6.69 -6.76 -14.39
CA ALA A 87 -7.78 -6.74 -15.38
C ALA A 87 -7.61 -7.78 -16.49
N ALA A 88 -6.39 -8.22 -16.78
CA ALA A 88 -6.10 -9.25 -17.76
C ALA A 88 -6.31 -10.70 -17.26
N GLY A 89 -6.76 -10.88 -16.02
CA GLY A 89 -7.07 -12.18 -15.42
C GLY A 89 -5.85 -12.96 -14.90
N PRO A 90 -6.07 -14.21 -14.42
CA PRO A 90 -5.04 -14.96 -13.71
C PRO A 90 -3.97 -15.56 -14.65
N ASP A 91 -4.27 -15.82 -15.92
CA ASP A 91 -3.33 -16.44 -16.86
C ASP A 91 -2.21 -15.44 -17.21
N GLY A 92 -0.95 -15.84 -17.01
CA GLY A 92 0.20 -14.97 -17.21
C GLY A 92 0.32 -13.81 -16.19
N ALA A 93 -0.46 -13.82 -15.11
CA ALA A 93 -0.44 -12.80 -14.07
C ALA A 93 0.92 -12.71 -13.39
N GLY A 94 1.63 -13.84 -13.23
CA GLY A 94 2.96 -13.87 -12.65
C GLY A 94 3.96 -12.97 -13.38
N GLU A 95 3.96 -13.02 -14.69
CA GLU A 95 4.80 -12.18 -15.54
C GLU A 95 4.40 -10.71 -15.45
N ARG A 96 3.10 -10.41 -15.59
CA ARG A 96 2.60 -9.03 -15.53
C ARG A 96 2.86 -8.36 -14.19
N VAL A 97 2.61 -9.08 -13.09
CA VAL A 97 2.87 -8.57 -11.73
C VAL A 97 4.35 -8.26 -11.53
N LEU A 98 5.24 -9.15 -11.98
CA LEU A 98 6.68 -8.92 -11.88
C LEU A 98 7.16 -7.74 -12.74
N ARG A 99 6.60 -7.56 -13.95
CA ARG A 99 6.93 -6.38 -14.79
C ARG A 99 6.53 -5.08 -14.10
N VAL A 100 5.32 -5.02 -13.54
CA VAL A 100 4.88 -3.84 -12.76
C VAL A 100 5.77 -3.64 -11.55
N PHE A 101 6.09 -4.70 -10.81
CA PHE A 101 6.96 -4.62 -9.64
C PHE A 101 8.34 -4.06 -10.02
N LEU A 102 9.00 -4.61 -11.03
CA LEU A 102 10.33 -4.17 -11.46
C LEU A 102 10.29 -2.74 -12.03
N SER A 103 9.28 -2.39 -12.83
CA SER A 103 9.17 -1.01 -13.35
C SER A 103 9.08 0.05 -12.25
N VAL A 104 8.47 -0.29 -11.12
CA VAL A 104 8.37 0.59 -9.94
C VAL A 104 9.68 0.62 -9.14
N TRP A 105 10.32 -0.54 -8.95
CA TRP A 105 11.54 -0.64 -8.13
C TRP A 105 12.81 -0.23 -8.89
N ASP A 106 12.84 -0.34 -10.21
CA ASP A 106 13.95 0.11 -11.04
C ASP A 106 13.83 1.61 -11.44
N ASP A 107 12.70 2.28 -11.08
CA ASP A 107 12.52 3.71 -11.27
C ASP A 107 13.41 4.50 -10.28
N PRO A 108 14.39 5.31 -10.76
CA PRO A 108 15.33 6.02 -9.90
C PRO A 108 14.66 7.01 -8.94
N ASP A 109 13.55 7.65 -9.36
CA ASP A 109 12.84 8.66 -8.56
C ASP A 109 12.05 8.01 -7.39
N LEU A 110 11.59 6.79 -7.59
CA LEU A 110 10.86 6.01 -6.59
C LEU A 110 11.78 5.21 -5.67
N GLN A 111 12.90 4.72 -6.20
CA GLN A 111 13.77 3.75 -5.56
C GLN A 111 14.28 4.21 -4.19
N VAL A 112 14.71 5.47 -4.05
CA VAL A 112 15.23 6.01 -2.78
C VAL A 112 14.18 5.91 -1.67
N ARG A 113 12.93 6.26 -1.98
CA ARG A 113 11.80 6.19 -1.02
C ARG A 113 11.43 4.75 -0.70
N LEU A 114 11.38 3.88 -1.72
CA LEU A 114 11.10 2.45 -1.56
C LEU A 114 12.16 1.74 -0.73
N LEU A 115 13.44 2.06 -0.91
CA LEU A 115 14.53 1.53 -0.09
C LEU A 115 14.44 1.97 1.38
N GLY A 116 14.04 3.23 1.63
CA GLY A 116 13.77 3.71 2.99
C GLY A 116 12.67 2.90 3.66
N LEU A 117 11.56 2.69 2.95
CA LEU A 117 10.44 1.88 3.43
C LEU A 117 10.83 0.42 3.65
N ALA A 118 11.56 -0.19 2.69
CA ALA A 118 12.00 -1.58 2.82
C ALA A 118 12.92 -1.79 4.04
N ARG A 119 13.75 -0.82 4.38
CA ARG A 119 14.56 -0.88 5.60
C ARG A 119 13.71 -0.81 6.87
N SER A 120 12.66 0.02 6.88
CA SER A 120 11.76 0.10 8.05
C SER A 120 10.98 -1.19 8.29
N MET A 121 10.79 -2.04 7.28
CA MET A 121 10.16 -3.36 7.45
C MET A 121 10.99 -4.34 8.30
N LEU A 122 12.26 -4.04 8.56
CA LEU A 122 13.13 -4.87 9.39
C LEU A 122 12.96 -4.59 10.90
N ASP A 123 12.30 -3.51 11.27
CA ASP A 123 11.96 -3.21 12.66
C ASP A 123 10.60 -3.84 13.07
N PRO A 124 10.32 -4.01 14.38
CA PRO A 124 9.09 -4.65 14.85
C PRO A 124 7.79 -3.96 14.44
N ALA A 125 7.79 -2.63 14.26
CA ALA A 125 6.61 -1.88 13.83
C ALA A 125 6.34 -2.11 12.33
N GLY A 126 7.39 -2.05 11.50
CA GLY A 126 7.32 -2.33 10.08
C GLY A 126 6.93 -3.79 9.79
N GLN A 127 7.42 -4.75 10.59
CA GLN A 127 7.01 -6.15 10.47
C GLN A 127 5.50 -6.34 10.65
N ARG A 128 4.88 -5.69 11.64
CA ARG A 128 3.42 -5.76 11.85
C ARG A 128 2.65 -5.10 10.71
N LEU A 129 3.10 -3.94 10.25
CA LEU A 129 2.48 -3.27 9.10
C LEU A 129 2.49 -4.17 7.86
N LEU A 130 3.61 -4.87 7.60
CA LEU A 130 3.71 -5.77 6.47
C LEU A 130 2.87 -7.04 6.66
N SER A 131 3.05 -7.76 7.76
CA SER A 131 2.46 -9.08 7.96
C SER A 131 0.94 -9.07 8.11
N GLU A 132 0.39 -8.05 8.78
CA GLU A 132 -1.06 -7.97 9.03
C GLU A 132 -1.76 -7.01 8.06
N GLY A 133 -1.15 -5.85 7.83
CA GLY A 133 -1.80 -4.77 7.09
C GLY A 133 -1.65 -4.91 5.58
N PHE A 134 -0.43 -5.02 5.07
CA PHE A 134 -0.19 -5.04 3.63
C PHE A 134 -0.76 -6.31 2.96
N LEU A 135 -0.62 -7.46 3.60
CA LEU A 135 -1.23 -8.69 3.12
C LEU A 135 -2.75 -8.58 3.05
N THR A 136 -3.38 -7.97 4.06
CA THR A 136 -4.84 -7.86 4.15
C THR A 136 -5.40 -6.75 3.28
N ALA A 137 -4.83 -5.54 3.34
CA ALA A 137 -5.38 -4.35 2.68
C ALA A 137 -4.94 -4.19 1.21
N VAL A 138 -3.86 -4.88 0.79
CA VAL A 138 -3.32 -4.77 -0.57
C VAL A 138 -3.36 -6.11 -1.30
N LEU A 139 -2.64 -7.11 -0.80
CA LEU A 139 -2.42 -8.33 -1.59
C LEU A 139 -3.66 -9.22 -1.68
N ARG A 140 -4.41 -9.38 -0.60
CA ARG A 140 -5.66 -10.16 -0.61
C ARG A 140 -6.69 -9.59 -1.60
N PRO A 141 -7.02 -8.27 -1.63
CA PRO A 141 -7.87 -7.67 -2.65
C PRO A 141 -7.36 -7.88 -4.08
N VAL A 142 -6.06 -7.78 -4.31
CA VAL A 142 -5.44 -8.07 -5.64
C VAL A 142 -5.68 -9.53 -6.03
N GLY A 143 -5.49 -10.48 -5.12
CA GLY A 143 -5.76 -11.90 -5.37
C GLY A 143 -7.24 -12.18 -5.69
N ILE A 144 -8.17 -11.56 -4.96
CA ILE A 144 -9.60 -11.66 -5.23
C ILE A 144 -9.95 -11.10 -6.61
N ALA A 145 -9.43 -9.92 -6.94
CA ALA A 145 -9.67 -9.26 -8.22
C ALA A 145 -9.09 -10.04 -9.42
N LEU A 146 -7.99 -10.79 -9.21
CA LEU A 146 -7.44 -11.75 -10.18
C LEU A 146 -8.26 -13.02 -10.30
N GLY A 147 -9.27 -13.27 -9.46
CA GLY A 147 -10.02 -14.51 -9.42
C GLY A 147 -9.24 -15.71 -8.85
N ILE A 148 -8.22 -15.43 -8.01
CA ILE A 148 -7.37 -16.47 -7.44
C ILE A 148 -8.13 -17.23 -6.34
N GLU A 149 -8.16 -18.55 -6.43
CA GLU A 149 -8.65 -19.40 -5.35
C GLU A 149 -7.72 -19.36 -4.13
N ARG A 150 -8.27 -19.37 -2.92
CA ARG A 150 -7.52 -19.36 -1.65
C ARG A 150 -6.51 -18.19 -1.58
N PRO A 151 -6.90 -16.93 -1.81
CA PRO A 151 -5.98 -15.79 -1.86
C PRO A 151 -5.22 -15.61 -0.54
N ASP A 152 -5.82 -15.98 0.58
CA ASP A 152 -5.19 -15.91 1.93
C ASP A 152 -3.97 -16.83 2.06
N VAL A 153 -3.87 -17.89 1.26
CA VAL A 153 -2.72 -18.81 1.21
C VAL A 153 -1.76 -18.42 0.10
N ARG A 154 -2.29 -18.11 -1.10
CA ARG A 154 -1.48 -17.91 -2.31
C ARG A 154 -0.76 -16.57 -2.32
N MET A 155 -1.43 -15.50 -1.86
CA MET A 155 -0.83 -14.17 -1.91
C MET A 155 0.38 -14.01 -0.97
N PRO A 156 0.42 -14.59 0.24
CA PRO A 156 1.65 -14.70 1.03
C PRO A 156 2.81 -15.42 0.34
N LEU A 157 2.53 -16.47 -0.45
CA LEU A 157 3.57 -17.16 -1.24
C LEU A 157 4.14 -16.26 -2.35
N VAL A 158 3.27 -15.52 -3.04
CA VAL A 158 3.71 -14.51 -4.02
C VAL A 158 4.52 -13.41 -3.31
N ALA A 159 4.03 -12.90 -2.17
CA ALA A 159 4.74 -11.91 -1.38
C ALA A 159 6.14 -12.37 -0.98
N SER A 160 6.35 -13.64 -0.65
CA SER A 160 7.67 -14.17 -0.29
C SER A 160 8.68 -14.05 -1.43
N GLN A 161 8.27 -14.23 -2.69
CA GLN A 161 9.14 -14.06 -3.84
C GLN A 161 9.49 -12.59 -4.08
N VAL A 162 8.48 -11.72 -4.00
CA VAL A 162 8.67 -10.27 -4.16
C VAL A 162 9.57 -9.71 -3.05
N MET A 163 9.33 -10.12 -1.80
CA MET A 163 10.18 -9.71 -0.67
C MET A 163 11.61 -10.25 -0.81
N GLY A 164 11.78 -11.48 -1.30
CA GLY A 164 13.10 -12.02 -1.62
C GLY A 164 13.83 -11.18 -2.66
N LEU A 165 13.15 -10.76 -3.73
CA LEU A 165 13.71 -9.85 -4.74
C LEU A 165 14.08 -8.48 -4.15
N ILE A 166 13.21 -7.89 -3.32
CA ILE A 166 13.52 -6.62 -2.64
C ILE A 166 14.81 -6.75 -1.82
N LEU A 167 14.90 -7.80 -1.02
CA LEU A 167 16.05 -8.04 -0.15
C LEU A 167 17.32 -8.26 -0.97
N VAL A 168 17.29 -9.19 -1.94
CA VAL A 168 18.49 -9.66 -2.61
C VAL A 168 18.94 -8.69 -3.70
N ARG A 169 18.01 -8.17 -4.52
CA ARG A 169 18.34 -7.28 -5.64
C ARG A 169 18.64 -5.85 -5.19
N TYR A 170 17.82 -5.29 -4.29
CA TYR A 170 17.86 -3.85 -3.99
C TYR A 170 18.52 -3.51 -2.65
N LEU A 171 18.32 -4.31 -1.59
CA LEU A 171 18.90 -4.01 -0.27
C LEU A 171 20.31 -4.55 -0.12
N LEU A 172 20.51 -5.85 -0.36
CA LEU A 172 21.80 -6.52 -0.20
C LEU A 172 22.67 -6.45 -1.45
N ARG A 173 22.07 -6.21 -2.61
CA ARG A 173 22.73 -6.09 -3.92
C ARG A 173 23.61 -7.29 -4.23
N VAL A 174 23.04 -8.49 -4.11
CA VAL A 174 23.73 -9.76 -4.33
C VAL A 174 23.81 -10.05 -5.83
N GLU A 175 25.04 -10.21 -6.34
CA GLU A 175 25.25 -10.62 -7.73
C GLU A 175 24.96 -12.12 -7.93
N PRO A 176 24.49 -12.55 -9.13
CA PRO A 176 24.21 -11.72 -10.31
C PRO A 176 22.83 -11.04 -10.32
N ILE A 177 21.97 -11.26 -9.32
CA ILE A 177 20.58 -10.79 -9.31
C ILE A 177 20.52 -9.24 -9.29
N ALA A 178 21.47 -8.60 -8.62
CA ALA A 178 21.52 -7.14 -8.49
C ALA A 178 21.68 -6.42 -9.84
N SER A 179 22.52 -6.94 -10.71
CA SER A 179 22.82 -6.38 -12.04
C SER A 179 22.03 -7.02 -13.19
N MET A 180 21.27 -8.08 -12.91
CA MET A 180 20.50 -8.81 -13.93
C MET A 180 19.48 -7.90 -14.62
N PRO A 181 19.36 -7.92 -15.96
CA PRO A 181 18.31 -7.20 -16.67
C PRO A 181 16.91 -7.55 -16.16
N ALA A 182 16.00 -6.57 -16.10
CA ALA A 182 14.64 -6.79 -15.59
C ALA A 182 13.90 -7.92 -16.32
N GLU A 183 14.06 -8.02 -17.66
CA GLU A 183 13.43 -9.08 -18.46
C GLU A 183 13.94 -10.48 -18.11
N ASP A 184 15.23 -10.61 -17.77
CA ASP A 184 15.78 -11.89 -17.33
C ASP A 184 15.23 -12.28 -15.95
N VAL A 185 15.10 -11.30 -15.03
CA VAL A 185 14.44 -11.52 -13.73
C VAL A 185 13.00 -11.97 -13.94
N VAL A 186 12.24 -11.30 -14.81
CA VAL A 186 10.84 -11.71 -15.14
C VAL A 186 10.83 -13.15 -15.67
N THR A 187 11.66 -13.46 -16.64
CA THR A 187 11.71 -14.78 -17.28
C THR A 187 11.98 -15.91 -16.26
N ILE A 188 12.89 -15.64 -15.31
CA ILE A 188 13.28 -16.64 -14.30
C ILE A 188 12.22 -16.79 -13.20
N TYR A 189 11.66 -15.67 -12.72
CA TYR A 189 10.78 -15.69 -11.55
C TYR A 189 9.30 -15.88 -11.89
N ALA A 190 8.85 -15.46 -13.09
CA ALA A 190 7.44 -15.51 -13.46
C ALA A 190 6.82 -16.92 -13.37
N PRO A 191 7.49 -18.01 -13.80
CA PRO A 191 6.92 -19.36 -13.67
C PRO A 191 6.63 -19.75 -12.21
N THR A 192 7.52 -19.37 -11.28
CA THR A 192 7.32 -19.65 -9.85
C THR A 192 6.18 -18.83 -9.27
N VAL A 193 6.12 -17.53 -9.59
CA VAL A 193 5.01 -16.65 -9.17
C VAL A 193 3.69 -17.14 -9.75
N GLN A 194 3.65 -17.51 -11.03
CA GLN A 194 2.47 -18.06 -11.69
C GLN A 194 2.01 -19.37 -11.02
N ARG A 195 2.94 -20.26 -10.68
CA ARG A 195 2.63 -21.49 -9.95
C ARG A 195 1.98 -21.20 -8.60
N TYR A 196 2.44 -20.19 -7.87
CA TYR A 196 1.82 -19.79 -6.60
C TYR A 196 0.42 -19.22 -6.82
N LEU A 197 0.20 -18.45 -7.88
CA LEU A 197 -1.11 -17.89 -8.19
C LEU A 197 -2.13 -18.97 -8.58
N THR A 198 -1.78 -19.89 -9.48
CA THR A 198 -2.76 -20.78 -10.10
C THR A 198 -2.40 -22.26 -10.11
N GLY A 199 -1.17 -22.62 -9.79
CA GLY A 199 -0.71 -24.01 -9.80
C GLY A 199 -1.29 -24.84 -8.63
N PRO A 200 -1.12 -26.18 -8.64
CA PRO A 200 -1.56 -27.04 -7.55
C PRO A 200 -0.81 -26.71 -6.25
N LEU A 201 -1.55 -26.63 -5.16
CA LEU A 201 -1.02 -26.52 -3.80
C LEU A 201 -1.32 -27.81 -3.04
N PRO A 202 -0.47 -28.17 -2.06
CA PRO A 202 -0.80 -29.24 -1.12
C PRO A 202 -2.16 -28.98 -0.47
N GLY A 203 -2.89 -30.07 -0.18
CA GLY A 203 -4.19 -30.03 0.51
C GLY A 203 -4.08 -29.61 1.97
#